data_7572e11a0c53151fcb432cfd8718929f
#
_entry.id   7572e11a0c53151fcb432cfd8718929f
#
_cell.length_a   1.000
_cell.length_b   1.000
_cell.length_c   1.000
_cell.angle_alpha   90.00
_cell.angle_beta   90.00
_cell.angle_gamma   90.00
#
_symmetry.space_group_name_H-M   'P 1'
#
loop_
_entity.id
_entity.type
_entity.pdbx_description
1 polymer ?
#
loop_
_entity_poly.entity_id
_entity_poly.type
_entity_poly.pdbx_seq_one_letter_code
_entity_poly.pdbx_strand_id
1 'polypeptide(L)'
;VVLEGIDGCGKTTQLEQLGQWLPTSGLMPAGAHLLMSREPGGTPLGRALRELLLHPPTGASPCSDAELLLYAADRAQHVSQVIRPALAAGNWVLCDRFSGSTAAYQGYGRGLPLERIAALEGFATGGLEPDLTLWLDLPLEESLRRRGGRAADRIEASGHAFLARVAAGFATLARQRGWQRVDASQRSEVVTQECQAVLLGHAAGAPEGRADG
;
A
#
# COMPACT_ATOMS: atom_id res chain seq x y z
N VAL A 1 -3.03 0.08 9.45
CA VAL A 1 -3.94 -0.11 8.29
C VAL A 1 -3.21 0.25 7.01
N VAL A 2 -3.38 -0.57 5.96
CA VAL A 2 -2.77 -0.34 4.64
C VAL A 2 -3.83 -0.33 3.54
N LEU A 3 -3.71 0.59 2.59
CA LEU A 3 -4.48 0.62 1.35
C LEU A 3 -3.65 0.01 0.22
N GLU A 4 -4.15 -1.04 -0.42
CA GLU A 4 -3.52 -1.70 -1.55
C GLU A 4 -4.41 -1.69 -2.79
N GLY A 5 -3.82 -1.84 -3.96
CA GLY A 5 -4.52 -1.90 -5.25
C GLY A 5 -3.75 -1.23 -6.37
N ILE A 6 -4.21 -1.43 -7.60
CA ILE A 6 -3.59 -0.89 -8.82
C ILE A 6 -3.66 0.66 -8.85
N ASP A 7 -2.86 1.27 -9.71
CA ASP A 7 -2.90 2.73 -9.89
C ASP A 7 -4.26 3.18 -10.44
N GLY A 8 -4.72 4.35 -9.98
CA GLY A 8 -6.05 4.86 -10.34
C GLY A 8 -7.22 4.24 -9.56
N CYS A 9 -7.01 3.30 -8.64
CA CYS A 9 -8.09 2.72 -7.84
C CYS A 9 -8.60 3.63 -6.70
N GLY A 10 -7.99 4.81 -6.51
CA GLY A 10 -8.47 5.82 -5.54
C GLY A 10 -7.80 5.79 -4.17
N LYS A 11 -6.67 5.09 -3.99
CA LYS A 11 -5.95 5.02 -2.70
C LYS A 11 -5.72 6.37 -2.04
N THR A 12 -5.19 7.33 -2.78
CA THR A 12 -4.90 8.67 -2.24
C THR A 12 -6.17 9.36 -1.75
N THR A 13 -7.26 9.27 -2.51
CA THR A 13 -8.56 9.82 -2.11
C THR A 13 -9.06 9.14 -0.83
N GLN A 14 -8.98 7.81 -0.76
CA GLN A 14 -9.41 7.08 0.44
C GLN A 14 -8.49 7.32 1.63
N LEU A 15 -7.18 7.48 1.40
CA LEU A 15 -6.24 7.88 2.45
C LEU A 15 -6.66 9.21 3.09
N GLU A 16 -7.00 10.21 2.27
CA GLU A 16 -7.45 11.53 2.73
C GLU A 16 -8.79 11.46 3.46
N GLN A 17 -9.79 10.76 2.90
CA GLN A 17 -11.12 10.64 3.50
C GLN A 17 -11.07 9.87 4.83
N LEU A 18 -10.37 8.75 4.88
CA LEU A 18 -10.19 7.99 6.11
C LEU A 18 -9.32 8.74 7.11
N GLY A 19 -8.33 9.49 6.64
CA GLY A 19 -7.48 10.34 7.47
C GLY A 19 -8.26 11.43 8.21
N GLN A 20 -9.30 11.98 7.60
CA GLN A 20 -10.20 12.95 8.22
C GLN A 20 -11.19 12.29 9.19
N TRP A 21 -11.67 11.10 8.85
CA TRP A 21 -12.70 10.40 9.61
C TRP A 21 -12.15 9.65 10.84
N LEU A 22 -11.03 8.95 10.73
CA LEU A 22 -10.49 8.07 11.79
C LEU A 22 -10.31 8.78 13.13
N PRO A 23 -9.77 10.02 13.21
CA PRO A 23 -9.60 10.71 14.49
C PRO A 23 -10.89 11.00 15.24
N THR A 24 -12.03 11.02 14.53
CA THR A 24 -13.37 11.30 15.11
C THR A 24 -14.26 10.08 15.16
N SER A 25 -13.80 8.93 14.68
CA SER A 25 -14.60 7.69 14.55
C SER A 25 -14.86 6.96 15.87
N GLY A 26 -14.10 7.29 16.92
CA GLY A 26 -14.10 6.54 18.18
C GLY A 26 -13.30 5.23 18.16
N LEU A 27 -12.65 4.88 17.02
CA LEU A 27 -11.87 3.65 16.89
C LEU A 27 -10.47 3.77 17.50
N MET A 28 -9.92 4.97 17.50
CA MET A 28 -8.57 5.21 18.01
C MET A 28 -8.59 5.35 19.54
N PRO A 29 -7.58 4.82 20.25
CA PRO A 29 -7.42 5.05 21.68
C PRO A 29 -7.36 6.54 22.03
N ALA A 30 -7.82 6.92 23.22
CA ALA A 30 -7.73 8.29 23.68
C ALA A 30 -6.27 8.76 23.72
N GLY A 31 -6.00 9.91 23.10
CA GLY A 31 -4.66 10.47 23.00
C GLY A 31 -3.80 9.93 21.85
N ALA A 32 -4.23 8.89 21.13
CA ALA A 32 -3.52 8.42 19.95
C ALA A 32 -3.67 9.40 18.79
N HIS A 33 -2.62 9.54 17.99
CA HIS A 33 -2.62 10.31 16.76
C HIS A 33 -2.64 9.40 15.54
N LEU A 34 -3.21 9.87 14.45
CA LEU A 34 -3.14 9.20 13.16
C LEU A 34 -1.96 9.74 12.34
N LEU A 35 -1.07 8.83 11.97
CA LEU A 35 -0.01 9.12 11.01
C LEU A 35 -0.45 8.60 9.64
N MET A 36 -0.53 9.48 8.66
CA MET A 36 -0.76 9.13 7.26
C MET A 36 0.57 9.08 6.52
N SER A 37 0.81 8.02 5.76
CA SER A 37 2.05 7.84 5.01
C SER A 37 1.82 7.09 3.71
N ARG A 38 2.92 6.85 2.95
CA ARG A 38 2.88 6.12 1.69
C ARG A 38 4.21 5.46 1.36
N GLU A 39 4.18 4.46 0.50
CA GLU A 39 5.35 3.84 -0.10
C GLU A 39 5.25 3.81 -1.66
N PRO A 40 6.35 4.13 -2.36
CA PRO A 40 7.58 4.70 -1.84
C PRO A 40 7.42 6.18 -1.51
N GLY A 41 8.29 6.70 -0.62
CA GLY A 41 8.42 8.14 -0.41
C GLY A 41 7.98 8.65 0.96
N GLY A 42 7.78 7.78 1.96
CA GLY A 42 7.40 8.15 3.32
C GLY A 42 8.48 8.86 4.13
N THR A 43 9.72 8.88 3.65
CA THR A 43 10.89 9.52 4.30
C THR A 43 11.63 10.43 3.33
N PRO A 44 12.57 11.30 3.81
CA PRO A 44 13.43 12.07 2.89
C PRO A 44 14.22 11.18 1.92
N LEU A 45 14.83 10.09 2.41
CA LEU A 45 15.49 9.10 1.54
C LEU A 45 14.48 8.45 0.59
N GLY A 46 13.33 8.06 1.10
CA GLY A 46 12.26 7.45 0.30
C GLY A 46 11.78 8.36 -0.83
N ARG A 47 11.72 9.67 -0.64
CA ARG A 47 11.38 10.62 -1.72
C ARG A 47 12.42 10.60 -2.85
N ALA A 48 13.71 10.55 -2.51
CA ALA A 48 14.77 10.43 -3.51
C ALA A 48 14.70 9.09 -4.26
N LEU A 49 14.44 7.99 -3.54
CA LEU A 49 14.24 6.67 -4.14
C LEU A 49 13.00 6.63 -5.04
N ARG A 50 11.91 7.29 -4.65
CA ARG A 50 10.69 7.40 -5.45
C ARG A 50 10.96 8.09 -6.79
N GLU A 51 11.69 9.21 -6.80
CA GLU A 51 12.07 9.90 -8.04
C GLU A 51 12.91 8.98 -8.95
N LEU A 52 13.88 8.29 -8.37
CA LEU A 52 14.71 7.34 -9.13
C LEU A 52 13.89 6.17 -9.69
N LEU A 53 12.89 5.68 -8.95
CA LEU A 53 12.03 4.56 -9.34
C LEU A 53 11.03 4.95 -10.44
N LEU A 54 10.40 6.12 -10.31
CA LEU A 54 9.28 6.54 -11.16
C LEU A 54 9.74 7.42 -12.34
N HIS A 55 10.78 8.24 -12.13
CA HIS A 55 11.28 9.23 -13.08
C HIS A 55 12.81 9.17 -13.19
N PRO A 56 13.39 8.00 -13.50
CA PRO A 56 14.85 7.88 -13.58
C PRO A 56 15.41 8.79 -14.67
N PRO A 57 16.63 9.33 -14.50
CA PRO A 57 17.32 10.04 -15.57
C PRO A 57 17.45 9.16 -16.81
N THR A 58 17.58 9.79 -17.99
CA THR A 58 17.73 9.08 -19.26
C THR A 58 18.88 8.09 -19.20
N GLY A 59 18.62 6.84 -19.57
CA GLY A 59 19.59 5.74 -19.53
C GLY A 59 19.81 5.11 -18.14
N ALA A 60 19.16 5.60 -17.08
CA ALA A 60 19.33 5.11 -15.71
C ALA A 60 18.14 4.26 -15.19
N SER A 61 17.32 3.69 -16.09
CA SER A 61 16.23 2.81 -15.68
C SER A 61 16.75 1.57 -14.95
N PRO A 62 16.28 1.31 -13.70
CA PRO A 62 16.71 0.13 -12.96
C PRO A 62 16.23 -1.15 -13.65
N CYS A 63 17.04 -2.21 -13.64
CA CYS A 63 16.60 -3.57 -13.95
C CYS A 63 15.63 -4.08 -12.84
N SER A 64 14.96 -5.19 -13.10
CA SER A 64 13.94 -5.70 -12.17
C SER A 64 14.46 -5.99 -10.75
N ASP A 65 15.67 -6.53 -10.63
CA ASP A 65 16.28 -6.80 -9.33
C ASP A 65 16.65 -5.50 -8.59
N ALA A 66 17.22 -4.52 -9.31
CA ALA A 66 17.54 -3.21 -8.75
C ALA A 66 16.26 -2.45 -8.32
N GLU A 67 15.19 -2.54 -9.12
CA GLU A 67 13.87 -1.99 -8.80
C GLU A 67 13.36 -2.58 -7.48
N LEU A 68 13.40 -3.90 -7.33
CA LEU A 68 13.00 -4.59 -6.10
C LEU A 68 13.82 -4.13 -4.89
N LEU A 69 15.14 -4.06 -5.02
CA LEU A 69 16.04 -3.61 -3.94
C LEU A 69 15.79 -2.15 -3.53
N LEU A 70 15.48 -1.27 -4.47
CA LEU A 70 15.16 0.13 -4.18
C LEU A 70 13.83 0.27 -3.42
N TYR A 71 12.80 -0.53 -3.77
CA TYR A 71 11.56 -0.58 -2.99
C TYR A 71 11.78 -1.13 -1.59
N ALA A 72 12.61 -2.16 -1.44
CA ALA A 72 12.94 -2.72 -0.12
C ALA A 72 13.74 -1.72 0.74
N ALA A 73 14.67 -0.95 0.13
CA ALA A 73 15.42 0.10 0.83
C ALA A 73 14.50 1.23 1.32
N ASP A 74 13.56 1.69 0.47
CA ASP A 74 12.53 2.66 0.86
C ASP A 74 11.74 2.16 2.08
N ARG A 75 11.23 0.91 2.01
CA ARG A 75 10.44 0.29 3.07
C ARG A 75 11.21 0.14 4.36
N ALA A 76 12.44 -0.36 4.32
CA ALA A 76 13.28 -0.51 5.50
C ALA A 76 13.49 0.83 6.22
N GLN A 77 13.77 1.90 5.47
CA GLN A 77 13.90 3.24 6.01
C GLN A 77 12.58 3.75 6.60
N HIS A 78 11.47 3.53 5.89
CA HIS A 78 10.14 3.97 6.31
C HIS A 78 9.68 3.26 7.59
N VAL A 79 9.84 1.94 7.65
CA VAL A 79 9.51 1.16 8.85
C VAL A 79 10.34 1.61 10.05
N SER A 80 11.65 1.78 9.87
CA SER A 80 12.57 2.15 10.95
C SER A 80 12.33 3.57 11.48
N GLN A 81 12.17 4.55 10.59
CA GLN A 81 12.12 5.96 10.98
C GLN A 81 10.72 6.49 11.27
N VAL A 82 9.69 5.85 10.72
CA VAL A 82 8.33 6.42 10.72
C VAL A 82 7.32 5.46 11.35
N ILE A 83 7.19 4.23 10.81
CA ILE A 83 6.10 3.35 11.22
C ILE A 83 6.33 2.83 12.65
N ARG A 84 7.48 2.19 12.92
CA ARG A 84 7.76 1.62 14.25
C ARG A 84 7.74 2.67 15.37
N PRO A 85 8.36 3.87 15.23
CA PRO A 85 8.26 4.91 16.25
C PRO A 85 6.82 5.38 16.49
N ALA A 86 6.00 5.51 15.45
CA ALA A 86 4.60 5.87 15.60
C ALA A 86 3.80 4.80 16.37
N LEU A 87 3.96 3.52 15.99
CA LEU A 87 3.31 2.41 16.68
C LEU A 87 3.77 2.27 18.13
N ALA A 88 5.07 2.41 18.40
CA ALA A 88 5.64 2.38 19.76
C ALA A 88 5.11 3.52 20.65
N ALA A 89 4.72 4.65 20.06
CA ALA A 89 4.06 5.77 20.75
C ALA A 89 2.53 5.57 20.91
N GLY A 90 1.99 4.42 20.57
CA GLY A 90 0.55 4.13 20.63
C GLY A 90 -0.27 4.79 19.51
N ASN A 91 0.38 5.33 18.49
CA ASN A 91 -0.28 6.00 17.37
C ASN A 91 -0.74 4.98 16.31
N TRP A 92 -1.70 5.38 15.50
CA TRP A 92 -2.15 4.62 14.35
C TRP A 92 -1.42 5.06 13.09
N VAL A 93 -1.20 4.10 12.19
CA VAL A 93 -0.59 4.36 10.88
C VAL A 93 -1.59 3.93 9.78
N LEU A 94 -1.89 4.88 8.89
CA LEU A 94 -2.64 4.64 7.64
C LEU A 94 -1.69 4.87 6.47
N CYS A 95 -1.40 3.81 5.70
CA CYS A 95 -0.38 3.83 4.66
C CYS A 95 -0.94 3.51 3.27
N ASP A 96 -0.62 4.34 2.28
CA ASP A 96 -0.86 4.05 0.86
C ASP A 96 0.27 3.15 0.36
N ARG A 97 0.01 1.87 0.20
CA ARG A 97 0.89 0.77 -0.17
C ARG A 97 1.83 0.31 0.96
N PHE A 98 2.16 -0.98 0.88
CA PHE A 98 3.17 -1.65 1.70
C PHE A 98 3.72 -2.87 0.93
N SER A 99 4.12 -3.94 1.63
CA SER A 99 4.71 -5.16 1.05
C SER A 99 3.85 -5.84 -0.03
N GLY A 100 2.54 -5.67 0.03
CA GLY A 100 1.63 -6.20 -0.98
C GLY A 100 1.87 -5.65 -2.37
N SER A 101 2.14 -4.35 -2.47
CA SER A 101 2.48 -3.72 -3.76
C SER A 101 3.76 -4.31 -4.36
N THR A 102 4.81 -4.58 -3.58
CA THR A 102 6.04 -5.20 -4.08
C THR A 102 5.75 -6.61 -4.63
N ALA A 103 5.00 -7.43 -3.89
CA ALA A 103 4.63 -8.75 -4.36
C ALA A 103 3.81 -8.69 -5.67
N ALA A 104 2.88 -7.74 -5.80
CA ALA A 104 2.07 -7.58 -7.00
C ALA A 104 2.88 -7.07 -8.20
N TYR A 105 3.66 -5.99 -8.03
CA TYR A 105 4.38 -5.35 -9.13
C TYR A 105 5.67 -6.08 -9.52
N GLN A 106 6.55 -6.40 -8.56
CA GLN A 106 7.82 -7.05 -8.83
C GLN A 106 7.66 -8.57 -8.95
N GLY A 107 6.77 -9.18 -8.17
CA GLY A 107 6.47 -10.61 -8.27
C GLY A 107 5.62 -10.93 -9.50
N TYR A 108 4.35 -10.67 -9.44
CA TYR A 108 3.43 -11.02 -10.54
C TYR A 108 3.69 -10.20 -11.81
N GLY A 109 3.95 -8.90 -11.68
CA GLY A 109 4.20 -8.00 -12.79
C GLY A 109 5.51 -8.29 -13.52
N ARG A 110 6.67 -8.25 -12.83
CA ARG A 110 8.01 -8.49 -13.38
C ARG A 110 8.39 -9.96 -13.47
N GLY A 111 7.68 -10.85 -12.76
CA GLY A 111 7.96 -12.29 -12.75
C GLY A 111 9.12 -12.69 -11.83
N LEU A 112 9.47 -11.86 -10.85
CA LEU A 112 10.48 -12.23 -9.85
C LEU A 112 9.94 -13.28 -8.88
N PRO A 113 10.78 -14.20 -8.38
CA PRO A 113 10.36 -15.26 -7.46
C PRO A 113 9.75 -14.68 -6.18
N LEU A 114 8.51 -15.07 -5.85
CA LEU A 114 7.79 -14.56 -4.67
C LEU A 114 8.49 -14.89 -3.36
N GLU A 115 9.21 -16.02 -3.30
CA GLU A 115 10.00 -16.42 -2.12
C GLU A 115 11.14 -15.44 -1.83
N ARG A 116 11.83 -14.96 -2.88
CA ARG A 116 12.87 -13.93 -2.73
C ARG A 116 12.27 -12.60 -2.26
N ILE A 117 11.13 -12.24 -2.82
CA ILE A 117 10.41 -11.04 -2.40
C ILE A 117 10.02 -11.16 -0.93
N ALA A 118 9.41 -12.28 -0.51
CA ALA A 118 9.01 -12.50 0.87
C ALA A 118 10.19 -12.44 1.86
N ALA A 119 11.34 -13.04 1.51
CA ALA A 119 12.54 -12.99 2.33
C ALA A 119 13.09 -11.55 2.46
N LEU A 120 13.12 -10.79 1.36
CA LEU A 120 13.59 -9.41 1.36
C LEU A 120 12.62 -8.48 2.12
N GLU A 121 11.32 -8.68 1.95
CA GLU A 121 10.29 -7.95 2.69
C GLU A 121 10.38 -8.23 4.19
N GLY A 122 10.53 -9.49 4.59
CA GLY A 122 10.74 -9.86 5.99
C GLY A 122 11.97 -9.16 6.60
N PHE A 123 13.07 -9.06 5.83
CA PHE A 123 14.24 -8.29 6.24
C PHE A 123 13.94 -6.78 6.34
N ALA A 124 13.32 -6.20 5.31
CA ALA A 124 13.05 -4.76 5.25
C ALA A 124 12.06 -4.29 6.31
N THR A 125 11.06 -5.11 6.65
CA THR A 125 10.05 -4.78 7.65
C THR A 125 10.44 -5.21 9.06
N GLY A 126 11.45 -6.10 9.20
CA GLY A 126 11.74 -6.78 10.46
C GLY A 126 10.54 -7.59 10.95
N GLY A 127 9.79 -8.20 10.03
CA GLY A 127 8.60 -8.99 10.31
C GLY A 127 7.34 -8.19 10.63
N LEU A 128 7.35 -6.85 10.48
CA LEU A 128 6.16 -6.04 10.68
C LEU A 128 5.13 -6.32 9.58
N GLU A 129 3.93 -6.69 9.98
CA GLU A 129 2.78 -6.89 9.10
C GLU A 129 1.65 -5.92 9.44
N PRO A 130 0.82 -5.50 8.47
CA PRO A 130 -0.35 -4.68 8.75
C PRO A 130 -1.43 -5.47 9.50
N ASP A 131 -2.05 -4.86 10.52
CA ASP A 131 -3.22 -5.46 11.20
C ASP A 131 -4.42 -5.59 10.25
N LEU A 132 -4.55 -4.64 9.32
CA LEU A 132 -5.63 -4.62 8.33
C LEU A 132 -5.11 -4.08 7.00
N THR A 133 -5.40 -4.81 5.92
CA THR A 133 -5.19 -4.34 4.55
C THR A 133 -6.53 -4.24 3.83
N LEU A 134 -6.83 -3.05 3.32
CA LEU A 134 -7.97 -2.77 2.44
C LEU A 134 -7.48 -2.87 0.99
N TRP A 135 -7.97 -3.85 0.25
CA TRP A 135 -7.71 -3.96 -1.17
C TRP A 135 -8.80 -3.25 -1.97
N LEU A 136 -8.44 -2.11 -2.56
CA LEU A 136 -9.29 -1.36 -3.45
C LEU A 136 -9.31 -2.04 -4.82
N ASP A 137 -10.28 -2.94 -5.00
CA ASP A 137 -10.43 -3.74 -6.21
C ASP A 137 -11.05 -2.90 -7.34
N LEU A 138 -10.27 -2.66 -8.38
CA LEU A 138 -10.70 -1.92 -9.56
C LEU A 138 -10.36 -2.71 -10.82
N PRO A 139 -11.31 -2.91 -11.75
CA PRO A 139 -11.01 -3.47 -13.06
C PRO A 139 -9.93 -2.68 -13.79
N LEU A 140 -8.99 -3.37 -14.46
CA LEU A 140 -7.85 -2.75 -15.13
C LEU A 140 -8.29 -1.68 -16.14
N GLU A 141 -9.31 -1.97 -16.94
CA GLU A 141 -9.80 -1.03 -17.96
C GLU A 141 -10.31 0.28 -17.34
N GLU A 142 -10.98 0.17 -16.21
CA GLU A 142 -11.43 1.36 -15.46
C GLU A 142 -10.24 2.11 -14.84
N SER A 143 -9.21 1.41 -14.36
CA SER A 143 -7.95 2.01 -13.91
C SER A 143 -7.28 2.81 -15.03
N LEU A 144 -7.18 2.22 -16.22
CA LEU A 144 -6.61 2.88 -17.40
C LEU A 144 -7.44 4.12 -17.81
N ARG A 145 -8.76 3.99 -17.79
CA ARG A 145 -9.68 5.10 -18.10
C ARG A 145 -9.51 6.26 -17.11
N ARG A 146 -9.46 6.00 -15.81
CA ARG A 146 -9.30 7.03 -14.76
C ARG A 146 -7.95 7.75 -14.83
N ARG A 147 -6.92 7.08 -15.30
CA ARG A 147 -5.58 7.65 -15.49
C ARG A 147 -5.42 8.39 -16.82
N GLY A 148 -6.38 8.26 -17.72
CA GLY A 148 -6.34 8.88 -19.05
C GLY A 148 -6.05 10.39 -18.99
N GLY A 149 -5.14 10.86 -19.84
CA GLY A 149 -4.78 12.27 -19.98
C GLY A 149 -3.61 12.75 -19.11
N ARG A 150 -3.07 11.94 -18.19
CA ARG A 150 -1.83 12.27 -17.47
C ARG A 150 -0.63 11.50 -18.04
N ALA A 151 0.56 12.09 -17.95
CA ALA A 151 1.80 11.40 -18.31
C ALA A 151 1.97 10.15 -17.41
N ALA A 152 2.19 8.99 -18.04
CA ALA A 152 2.47 7.75 -17.32
C ALA A 152 3.89 7.80 -16.74
N ASP A 153 4.05 7.36 -15.49
CA ASP A 153 5.37 7.09 -14.95
C ASP A 153 5.98 5.80 -15.55
N ARG A 154 7.23 5.50 -15.20
CA ARG A 154 7.95 4.33 -15.73
C ARG A 154 7.22 3.00 -15.48
N ILE A 155 6.58 2.85 -14.34
CA ILE A 155 5.87 1.61 -13.98
C ILE A 155 4.57 1.52 -14.78
N GLU A 156 3.82 2.59 -14.84
CA GLU A 156 2.58 2.69 -15.62
C GLU A 156 2.84 2.47 -17.13
N ALA A 157 4.00 2.92 -17.62
CA ALA A 157 4.45 2.74 -19.01
C ALA A 157 4.89 1.31 -19.34
N SER A 158 4.90 0.37 -18.39
CA SER A 158 5.29 -1.04 -18.63
C SER A 158 4.30 -1.83 -19.50
N GLY A 159 3.16 -1.26 -19.86
CA GLY A 159 2.21 -1.79 -20.83
C GLY A 159 1.09 -2.63 -20.21
N HIS A 160 0.05 -2.87 -21.02
CA HIS A 160 -1.20 -3.51 -20.58
C HIS A 160 -0.97 -4.91 -19.99
N ALA A 161 -0.19 -5.75 -20.65
CA ALA A 161 0.08 -7.13 -20.20
C ALA A 161 0.75 -7.18 -18.81
N PHE A 162 1.64 -6.24 -18.53
CA PHE A 162 2.25 -6.08 -17.22
C PHE A 162 1.21 -5.71 -16.16
N LEU A 163 0.41 -4.68 -16.44
CA LEU A 163 -0.62 -4.21 -15.51
C LEU A 163 -1.72 -5.26 -15.27
N ALA A 164 -2.04 -6.08 -16.27
CA ALA A 164 -2.98 -7.20 -16.13
C ALA A 164 -2.43 -8.26 -15.14
N ARG A 165 -1.13 -8.59 -15.22
CA ARG A 165 -0.50 -9.49 -14.24
C ARG A 165 -0.48 -8.89 -12.84
N VAL A 166 -0.22 -7.60 -12.71
CA VAL A 166 -0.25 -6.89 -11.41
C VAL A 166 -1.66 -6.95 -10.81
N ALA A 167 -2.71 -6.66 -11.58
CA ALA A 167 -4.09 -6.73 -11.11
C ALA A 167 -4.47 -8.15 -10.65
N ALA A 168 -4.13 -9.18 -11.44
CA ALA A 168 -4.32 -10.58 -11.06
C ALA A 168 -3.51 -10.95 -9.80
N GLY A 169 -2.31 -10.38 -9.66
CA GLY A 169 -1.45 -10.52 -8.48
C GLY A 169 -2.13 -9.99 -7.22
N PHE A 170 -2.68 -8.78 -7.26
CA PHE A 170 -3.44 -8.21 -6.13
C PHE A 170 -4.63 -9.09 -5.73
N ALA A 171 -5.41 -9.57 -6.70
CA ALA A 171 -6.54 -10.47 -6.43
C ALA A 171 -6.11 -11.79 -5.78
N THR A 172 -4.97 -12.33 -6.18
CA THR A 172 -4.40 -13.55 -5.60
C THR A 172 -3.89 -13.31 -4.17
N LEU A 173 -3.12 -12.24 -3.97
CA LEU A 173 -2.60 -11.85 -2.66
C LEU A 173 -3.72 -11.55 -1.66
N ALA A 174 -4.76 -10.85 -2.09
CA ALA A 174 -5.90 -10.53 -1.24
C ALA A 174 -6.57 -11.80 -0.68
N ARG A 175 -6.78 -12.80 -1.54
CA ARG A 175 -7.33 -14.11 -1.10
C ARG A 175 -6.37 -14.86 -0.18
N GLN A 176 -5.08 -14.89 -0.50
CA GLN A 176 -4.07 -15.63 0.27
C GLN A 176 -3.80 -15.02 1.65
N ARG A 177 -3.85 -13.69 1.75
CA ARG A 177 -3.50 -12.94 2.96
C ARG A 177 -4.72 -12.44 3.75
N GLY A 178 -5.94 -12.80 3.33
CA GLY A 178 -7.16 -12.39 4.01
C GLY A 178 -7.45 -10.89 3.98
N TRP A 179 -7.01 -10.18 2.92
CA TRP A 179 -7.27 -8.75 2.79
C TRP A 179 -8.75 -8.47 2.60
N GLN A 180 -9.20 -7.36 3.13
CA GLN A 180 -10.59 -6.93 2.97
C GLN A 180 -10.77 -6.26 1.61
N ARG A 181 -11.60 -6.88 0.77
CA ARG A 181 -11.93 -6.36 -0.55
C ARG A 181 -12.93 -5.23 -0.43
N VAL A 182 -12.66 -4.12 -1.12
CA VAL A 182 -13.55 -2.97 -1.30
C VAL A 182 -13.73 -2.74 -2.80
N ASP A 183 -14.97 -2.67 -3.28
CA ASP A 183 -15.26 -2.41 -4.69
C ASP A 183 -15.00 -0.96 -5.06
N ALA A 184 -13.80 -0.70 -5.60
CA ALA A 184 -13.35 0.63 -6.00
C ALA A 184 -13.94 1.11 -7.35
N SER A 185 -14.82 0.35 -8.00
CA SER A 185 -15.54 0.79 -9.21
C SER A 185 -16.68 1.76 -8.91
N GLN A 186 -17.13 1.78 -7.65
CA GLN A 186 -18.20 2.64 -7.16
C GLN A 186 -17.79 4.12 -7.10
N ARG A 187 -18.74 5.00 -6.80
CA ARG A 187 -18.45 6.42 -6.51
C ARG A 187 -17.60 6.52 -5.23
N SER A 188 -16.74 7.53 -5.18
CA SER A 188 -15.77 7.73 -4.09
C SER A 188 -16.40 7.68 -2.69
N GLU A 189 -17.57 8.29 -2.53
CA GLU A 189 -18.28 8.34 -1.25
C GLU A 189 -18.74 6.94 -0.79
N VAL A 190 -19.17 6.09 -1.73
CA VAL A 190 -19.57 4.70 -1.44
C VAL A 190 -18.35 3.88 -1.05
N VAL A 191 -17.24 4.02 -1.78
CA VAL A 191 -15.97 3.37 -1.45
C VAL A 191 -15.50 3.77 -0.05
N THR A 192 -15.62 5.06 0.30
CA THR A 192 -15.28 5.54 1.65
C THR A 192 -16.14 4.87 2.72
N GLN A 193 -17.45 4.79 2.50
CA GLN A 193 -18.38 4.13 3.44
C GLN A 193 -18.07 2.64 3.62
N GLU A 194 -17.73 1.93 2.54
CA GLU A 194 -17.29 0.53 2.61
C GLU A 194 -15.99 0.39 3.41
N CYS A 195 -15.00 1.24 3.16
CA CYS A 195 -13.76 1.26 3.95
C CYS A 195 -14.02 1.50 5.44
N GLN A 196 -14.90 2.45 5.77
CA GLN A 196 -15.29 2.75 7.15
C GLN A 196 -16.00 1.56 7.79
N ALA A 197 -16.92 0.90 7.07
CA ALA A 197 -17.63 -0.27 7.57
C ALA A 197 -16.68 -1.44 7.87
N VAL A 198 -15.68 -1.66 7.01
CA VAL A 198 -14.64 -2.68 7.24
C VAL A 198 -13.82 -2.34 8.49
N LEU A 199 -13.42 -1.09 8.67
CA LEU A 199 -12.66 -0.64 9.86
C LEU A 199 -13.44 -0.83 11.15
N LEU A 200 -14.72 -0.47 11.16
CA LEU A 200 -15.63 -0.66 12.30
C LEU A 200 -15.81 -2.16 12.62
N GLY A 201 -16.03 -2.99 11.59
CA GLY A 201 -16.17 -4.43 11.75
C GLY A 201 -14.89 -5.11 12.26
N HIS A 202 -13.73 -4.66 11.79
CA HIS A 202 -12.43 -5.18 12.25
C HIS A 202 -12.20 -4.87 13.73
N ALA A 203 -12.48 -3.64 14.15
CA ALA A 203 -12.34 -3.24 15.55
C ALA A 203 -13.31 -4.00 16.48
N ALA A 204 -14.55 -4.25 16.04
CA ALA A 204 -15.53 -5.01 16.82
C ALA A 204 -15.18 -6.50 16.95
N GLY A 205 -14.40 -7.05 16.01
CA GLY A 205 -13.97 -8.45 16.02
C GLY A 205 -12.59 -8.68 16.66
N ALA A 206 -11.87 -7.61 17.00
CA ALA A 206 -10.58 -7.73 17.68
C ALA A 206 -10.82 -8.23 19.12
N PRO A 207 -10.18 -9.33 19.60
CA PRO A 207 -10.28 -9.74 20.99
C PRO A 207 -9.74 -8.62 21.88
N GLU A 208 -10.50 -8.23 22.90
CA GLU A 208 -10.04 -7.35 23.97
C GLU A 208 -8.79 -7.99 24.61
N GLY A 209 -7.60 -7.43 24.36
CA GLY A 209 -6.39 -7.90 25.02
C GLY A 209 -5.15 -8.09 24.13
N ARG A 210 -4.60 -7.00 23.63
CA ARG A 210 -3.15 -6.88 23.38
C ARG A 210 -2.61 -5.61 24.05
N ALA A 211 -2.85 -5.53 25.35
CA ALA A 211 -1.96 -4.79 26.26
C ALA A 211 -1.10 -5.87 26.92
N ASP A 212 0.21 -5.67 26.91
CA ASP A 212 1.27 -6.42 27.57
C ASP A 212 2.14 -7.34 26.66
N GLY A 213 3.39 -6.84 26.52
CA GLY A 213 4.54 -7.59 26.04
C GLY A 213 5.66 -6.66 25.60
#